data_338973689b3e057f9b46807f856854d8
#
_entry.id   338973689b3e057f9b46807f856854d8
#
_cell.length_a   1.000
_cell.length_b   1.000
_cell.length_c   1.000
_cell.angle_alpha   90.00
_cell.angle_beta   90.00
_cell.angle_gamma   90.00
#
_symmetry.space_group_name_H-M   'P 1'
#
loop_
_entity.id
_entity.type
_entity.pdbx_description
1 polymer ?
#
loop_
_entity_poly.entity_id
_entity_poly.type
_entity_poly.pdbx_seq_one_letter_code
_entity_poly.pdbx_strand_id
1 'polypeptide(L)'
;MRAIRKMQRVVIALFILVLLVFCSLRIYRRVTVDTTPPVNTCSSDSIDVSVTAGEDALLQGVMASDDRDGDLTDQILIKGVTPALADSSAQVTYIVFDSANNMATVTRTVRYTDYQAPRFALSRPLVYPLGQTVTLLDRLTASDVLDGDISKTIRITSQNIVNSQPGVYNVTAQVDSRLGEPVVLPLKVVITTGETQLIWLKDYLIYLSQGASFDAAGYIDSVVAPDGSTLAASQVSVDDPVNTSVPGVYYVGYTVAAQGQSYTVYLTVVVE
;
A
#
# COMPACT_ATOMS: atom_id res chain seq x y z
N MET A 1 -79.60 10.12 33.25
CA MET A 1 -78.41 10.73 33.87
C MET A 1 -77.55 9.76 34.71
N ARG A 2 -78.06 8.83 35.54
CA ARG A 2 -77.24 7.89 36.34
C ARG A 2 -76.40 6.88 35.44
N ALA A 3 -76.94 6.39 34.30
CA ALA A 3 -76.26 5.45 33.42
C ALA A 3 -75.03 6.10 32.69
N ILE A 4 -75.22 7.37 32.28
CA ILE A 4 -74.15 8.12 31.64
C ILE A 4 -72.95 8.37 32.57
N ARG A 5 -73.22 8.71 33.81
CA ARG A 5 -72.18 8.89 34.85
C ARG A 5 -71.45 7.57 35.18
N LYS A 6 -72.20 6.44 35.23
CA LYS A 6 -71.54 5.12 35.39
C LYS A 6 -70.64 4.78 34.21
N MET A 7 -71.08 5.01 33.01
CA MET A 7 -70.29 4.78 31.79
C MET A 7 -69.04 5.68 31.74
N GLN A 8 -69.15 6.97 32.09
CA GLN A 8 -68.00 7.87 32.19
C GLN A 8 -66.97 7.38 33.21
N ARG A 9 -67.42 6.90 34.41
CA ARG A 9 -66.50 6.35 35.42
C ARG A 9 -65.78 5.11 34.95
N VAL A 10 -66.43 4.22 34.18
CA VAL A 10 -65.83 3.03 33.61
C VAL A 10 -64.79 3.42 32.56
N VAL A 11 -65.08 4.37 31.65
CA VAL A 11 -64.16 4.85 30.65
C VAL A 11 -62.94 5.51 31.29
N ILE A 12 -63.12 6.34 32.32
CA ILE A 12 -62.03 6.97 33.08
C ILE A 12 -61.16 5.91 33.77
N ALA A 13 -61.78 4.91 34.43
CA ALA A 13 -61.05 3.83 35.06
C ALA A 13 -60.22 3.00 34.05
N LEU A 14 -60.78 2.71 32.88
CA LEU A 14 -60.10 2.02 31.79
C LEU A 14 -58.93 2.83 31.24
N PHE A 15 -59.10 4.15 31.05
CA PHE A 15 -58.03 5.05 30.61
C PHE A 15 -56.89 5.11 31.63
N ILE A 16 -57.22 5.23 32.95
CA ILE A 16 -56.18 5.21 34.00
C ILE A 16 -55.43 3.89 34.01
N LEU A 17 -56.14 2.76 33.87
CA LEU A 17 -55.48 1.43 33.78
C LEU A 17 -54.53 1.33 32.62
N VAL A 18 -54.95 1.74 31.40
CA VAL A 18 -54.11 1.76 30.21
C VAL A 18 -52.91 2.68 30.41
N LEU A 19 -53.12 3.85 31.02
CA LEU A 19 -52.03 4.78 31.33
C LEU A 19 -51.02 4.19 32.31
N LEU A 20 -51.49 3.52 33.36
CA LEU A 20 -50.60 2.85 34.31
C LEU A 20 -49.81 1.72 33.69
N VAL A 21 -50.41 0.90 32.83
CA VAL A 21 -49.74 -0.15 32.08
C VAL A 21 -48.72 0.46 31.13
N PHE A 22 -49.07 1.51 30.41
CA PHE A 22 -48.14 2.22 29.52
C PHE A 22 -46.93 2.80 30.28
N CYS A 23 -47.20 3.49 31.40
CA CYS A 23 -46.12 4.04 32.22
C CYS A 23 -45.21 2.95 32.82
N SER A 24 -45.82 1.85 33.34
CA SER A 24 -45.03 0.74 33.86
C SER A 24 -44.19 0.06 32.79
N LEU A 25 -44.69 -0.14 31.57
CA LEU A 25 -43.93 -0.68 30.45
C LEU A 25 -42.82 0.28 30.00
N ARG A 26 -43.07 1.58 30.05
CA ARG A 26 -42.04 2.58 29.73
C ARG A 26 -40.92 2.60 30.78
N ILE A 27 -41.28 2.53 32.05
CA ILE A 27 -40.32 2.45 33.16
C ILE A 27 -39.55 1.14 33.07
N TYR A 28 -40.23 0.01 32.85
CA TYR A 28 -39.59 -1.30 32.67
C TYR A 28 -38.58 -1.26 31.55
N ARG A 29 -38.95 -0.74 30.37
CA ARG A 29 -38.01 -0.61 29.22
C ARG A 29 -36.81 0.28 29.55
N ARG A 30 -37.00 1.40 30.26
CA ARG A 30 -35.88 2.28 30.65
C ARG A 30 -34.92 1.64 31.66
N VAL A 31 -35.42 0.76 32.51
CA VAL A 31 -34.62 0.10 33.54
C VAL A 31 -33.94 -1.17 33.00
N THR A 32 -34.58 -1.87 32.06
CA THR A 32 -34.09 -3.16 31.56
C THR A 32 -33.31 -3.08 30.26
N VAL A 33 -33.58 -2.07 29.41
CA VAL A 33 -32.85 -1.91 28.14
C VAL A 33 -31.65 -1.01 28.38
N ASP A 34 -30.48 -1.55 28.13
CA ASP A 34 -29.25 -0.77 28.10
C ASP A 34 -29.16 0.09 26.84
N THR A 35 -28.86 1.35 27.01
CA THR A 35 -28.67 2.32 25.93
C THR A 35 -27.36 3.10 26.10
N THR A 36 -26.55 2.72 27.08
CA THR A 36 -25.26 3.35 27.35
C THR A 36 -24.19 2.64 26.51
N PRO A 37 -23.49 3.32 25.62
CA PRO A 37 -22.39 2.68 24.93
C PRO A 37 -21.21 2.38 25.85
N PRO A 38 -20.43 1.33 25.60
CA PRO A 38 -19.21 1.08 26.34
C PRO A 38 -18.19 2.21 26.14
N VAL A 39 -17.24 2.32 27.06
CA VAL A 39 -16.13 3.26 26.99
C VAL A 39 -14.91 2.50 26.47
N ASN A 40 -14.39 2.90 25.31
CA ASN A 40 -13.21 2.31 24.68
C ASN A 40 -12.06 3.32 24.71
N THR A 41 -10.91 2.95 25.28
CA THR A 41 -9.77 3.84 25.51
C THR A 41 -8.44 3.21 25.11
N CYS A 42 -7.48 4.04 24.73
CA CYS A 42 -6.09 3.63 24.50
C CYS A 42 -5.18 4.23 25.59
N SER A 43 -4.23 3.47 26.09
CA SER A 43 -3.24 3.93 27.08
C SER A 43 -2.27 4.98 26.52
N SER A 44 -2.16 5.07 25.19
CA SER A 44 -1.37 6.07 24.47
C SER A 44 -1.97 6.36 23.10
N ASP A 45 -1.74 7.55 22.57
CA ASP A 45 -2.22 7.98 21.24
C ASP A 45 -1.47 7.30 20.10
N SER A 46 -0.31 6.70 20.37
CA SER A 46 0.50 5.98 19.38
C SER A 46 1.16 4.75 19.96
N ILE A 47 1.46 3.78 19.08
CA ILE A 47 2.23 2.58 19.40
C ILE A 47 3.20 2.26 18.26
N ASP A 48 4.40 1.80 18.62
CA ASP A 48 5.41 1.32 17.68
C ASP A 48 5.34 -0.21 17.60
N VAL A 49 5.18 -0.76 16.39
CA VAL A 49 5.07 -2.20 16.15
C VAL A 49 5.85 -2.60 14.90
N SER A 50 6.27 -3.86 14.81
CA SER A 50 6.75 -4.44 13.56
C SER A 50 5.59 -4.60 12.58
N VAL A 51 5.82 -4.42 11.30
CA VAL A 51 4.83 -4.65 10.24
C VAL A 51 4.34 -6.10 10.20
N THR A 52 5.18 -7.03 10.66
CA THR A 52 4.85 -8.47 10.77
C THR A 52 4.21 -8.84 12.10
N ALA A 53 4.00 -7.89 13.02
CA ALA A 53 3.36 -8.15 14.29
C ALA A 53 1.89 -8.56 14.09
N GLY A 54 1.45 -9.55 14.88
CA GLY A 54 0.06 -9.98 14.87
C GLY A 54 -0.90 -8.93 15.46
N GLU A 55 -2.21 -9.20 15.36
CA GLU A 55 -3.26 -8.33 15.89
C GLU A 55 -3.12 -8.07 17.39
N ASP A 56 -2.60 -9.05 18.16
CA ASP A 56 -2.38 -8.89 19.60
C ASP A 56 -1.45 -7.72 19.95
N ALA A 57 -0.45 -7.47 19.11
CA ALA A 57 0.44 -6.32 19.30
C ALA A 57 -0.29 -4.99 19.07
N LEU A 58 -1.23 -4.95 18.14
CA LEU A 58 -2.07 -3.77 17.88
C LEU A 58 -3.06 -3.52 19.01
N LEU A 59 -3.55 -4.56 19.68
CA LEU A 59 -4.49 -4.46 20.80
C LEU A 59 -3.81 -4.07 22.13
N GLN A 60 -2.48 -4.10 22.20
CA GLN A 60 -1.76 -3.80 23.43
C GLN A 60 -2.11 -2.41 23.97
N GLY A 61 -2.57 -2.34 25.24
CA GLY A 61 -2.93 -1.09 25.90
C GLY A 61 -4.24 -0.46 25.44
N VAL A 62 -5.09 -1.20 24.73
CA VAL A 62 -6.48 -0.84 24.45
C VAL A 62 -7.36 -1.50 25.53
N MET A 63 -8.28 -0.74 26.10
CA MET A 63 -9.17 -1.21 27.16
C MET A 63 -10.60 -0.77 26.89
N ALA A 64 -11.57 -1.61 27.25
CA ALA A 64 -12.97 -1.28 27.14
C ALA A 64 -13.72 -1.68 28.39
N SER A 65 -14.67 -0.86 28.81
CA SER A 65 -15.55 -1.14 29.94
C SER A 65 -16.95 -0.57 29.73
N ASP A 66 -17.90 -1.21 30.33
CA ASP A 66 -19.30 -0.80 30.35
C ASP A 66 -19.86 -0.79 31.76
N ASP A 67 -20.86 0.04 32.01
CA ASP A 67 -21.46 0.21 33.36
C ASP A 67 -22.29 -1.01 33.80
N ARG A 68 -22.76 -1.86 32.86
CA ARG A 68 -23.55 -3.07 33.13
C ARG A 68 -22.78 -4.36 32.84
N ASP A 69 -22.03 -4.38 31.74
CA ASP A 69 -21.33 -5.58 31.29
C ASP A 69 -19.90 -5.68 31.87
N GLY A 70 -19.41 -4.61 32.50
CA GLY A 70 -18.12 -4.59 33.16
C GLY A 70 -16.96 -4.47 32.17
N ASP A 71 -15.92 -5.31 32.34
CA ASP A 71 -14.75 -5.32 31.49
C ASP A 71 -15.04 -6.02 30.15
N LEU A 72 -14.88 -5.29 29.05
CA LEU A 72 -15.08 -5.76 27.67
C LEU A 72 -13.76 -5.77 26.89
N THR A 73 -12.62 -5.66 27.54
CA THR A 73 -11.30 -5.56 26.89
C THR A 73 -11.02 -6.72 25.94
N ASP A 74 -11.38 -7.94 26.31
CA ASP A 74 -11.20 -9.15 25.49
C ASP A 74 -12.17 -9.22 24.28
N GLN A 75 -13.16 -8.33 24.21
CA GLN A 75 -14.14 -8.27 23.13
C GLN A 75 -13.85 -7.16 22.12
N ILE A 76 -12.75 -6.45 22.29
CA ILE A 76 -12.30 -5.41 21.36
C ILE A 76 -11.89 -6.05 20.04
N LEU A 77 -12.40 -5.52 18.93
CA LEU A 77 -12.08 -5.94 17.58
C LEU A 77 -11.37 -4.80 16.82
N ILE A 78 -10.47 -5.16 15.92
CA ILE A 78 -9.90 -4.23 14.96
C ILE A 78 -10.87 -4.08 13.80
N LYS A 79 -11.51 -2.91 13.72
CA LYS A 79 -12.44 -2.57 12.63
C LYS A 79 -11.71 -2.37 11.31
N GLY A 80 -10.51 -1.82 11.36
CA GLY A 80 -9.68 -1.59 10.18
C GLY A 80 -8.39 -0.84 10.49
N VAL A 81 -7.46 -0.96 9.56
CA VAL A 81 -6.18 -0.25 9.53
C VAL A 81 -6.14 0.55 8.23
N THR A 82 -5.84 1.85 8.31
CA THR A 82 -5.60 2.65 7.09
C THR A 82 -4.27 2.25 6.45
N PRO A 83 -4.07 2.49 5.15
CA PRO A 83 -2.76 2.33 4.53
C PRO A 83 -1.69 3.13 5.27
N ALA A 84 -0.48 2.59 5.36
CA ALA A 84 0.65 3.29 5.94
C ALA A 84 1.06 4.47 5.04
N LEU A 85 1.29 5.62 5.67
CA LEU A 85 1.78 6.82 4.99
C LEU A 85 3.30 6.74 4.74
N ALA A 86 3.84 7.72 4.03
CA ALA A 86 5.28 7.81 3.74
C ALA A 86 6.17 7.83 4.99
N ASP A 87 5.62 8.26 6.15
CA ASP A 87 6.27 8.24 7.45
C ASP A 87 6.13 6.90 8.20
N SER A 88 5.70 5.86 7.52
CA SER A 88 5.43 4.51 8.08
C SER A 88 4.35 4.50 9.16
N SER A 89 3.45 5.50 9.19
CA SER A 89 2.35 5.58 10.14
C SER A 89 1.02 5.17 9.50
N ALA A 90 0.18 4.51 10.28
CA ALA A 90 -1.19 4.11 9.95
C ALA A 90 -2.13 4.45 11.09
N GLN A 91 -3.44 4.45 10.85
CA GLN A 91 -4.43 4.56 11.92
C GLN A 91 -5.20 3.26 12.05
N VAL A 92 -5.24 2.75 13.27
CA VAL A 92 -6.06 1.59 13.65
C VAL A 92 -7.32 2.08 14.32
N THR A 93 -8.47 1.58 13.88
CA THR A 93 -9.77 1.82 14.50
C THR A 93 -10.20 0.56 15.24
N TYR A 94 -10.41 0.70 16.53
CA TYR A 94 -10.94 -0.35 17.41
C TYR A 94 -12.43 -0.17 17.61
N ILE A 95 -13.14 -1.27 17.76
CA ILE A 95 -14.59 -1.30 17.98
C ILE A 95 -14.91 -2.32 19.08
N VAL A 96 -15.84 -1.98 19.93
CA VAL A 96 -16.38 -2.89 20.95
C VAL A 96 -17.89 -2.72 21.02
N PHE A 97 -18.58 -3.81 21.34
CA PHE A 97 -20.02 -3.86 21.55
C PHE A 97 -20.31 -4.38 22.95
N ASP A 98 -21.33 -3.83 23.60
CA ASP A 98 -21.91 -4.40 24.81
C ASP A 98 -22.94 -5.51 24.49
N SER A 99 -23.50 -6.15 25.50
CA SER A 99 -24.52 -7.18 25.35
C SER A 99 -25.86 -6.66 24.78
N ALA A 100 -26.09 -5.35 24.83
CA ALA A 100 -27.25 -4.68 24.25
C ALA A 100 -27.02 -4.19 22.82
N ASN A 101 -25.84 -4.43 22.24
CA ASN A 101 -25.35 -3.96 20.94
C ASN A 101 -25.17 -2.44 20.84
N ASN A 102 -24.93 -1.74 21.95
CA ASN A 102 -24.39 -0.39 21.85
C ASN A 102 -22.90 -0.47 21.51
N MET A 103 -22.42 0.48 20.73
CA MET A 103 -21.09 0.43 20.08
C MET A 103 -20.24 1.61 20.51
N ALA A 104 -18.96 1.34 20.78
CA ALA A 104 -17.94 2.38 20.92
C ALA A 104 -16.76 2.12 19.96
N THR A 105 -16.14 3.21 19.53
CA THR A 105 -14.94 3.15 18.70
C THR A 105 -13.88 4.10 19.23
N VAL A 106 -12.60 3.70 19.09
CA VAL A 106 -11.45 4.57 19.34
C VAL A 106 -10.42 4.35 18.26
N THR A 107 -9.66 5.38 17.93
CA THR A 107 -8.56 5.30 16.94
C THR A 107 -7.23 5.59 17.62
N ARG A 108 -6.17 4.92 17.13
CA ARG A 108 -4.80 5.15 17.58
C ARG A 108 -3.86 5.15 16.39
N THR A 109 -2.82 5.98 16.42
CA THR A 109 -1.73 5.96 15.45
C THR A 109 -0.83 4.74 15.71
N VAL A 110 -0.54 4.00 14.66
CA VAL A 110 0.45 2.92 14.67
C VAL A 110 1.63 3.34 13.81
N ARG A 111 2.85 3.23 14.34
CA ARG A 111 4.09 3.43 13.60
C ARG A 111 4.74 2.08 13.37
N TYR A 112 4.96 1.75 12.11
CA TYR A 112 5.67 0.53 11.74
C TYR A 112 7.17 0.79 11.75
N THR A 113 7.90 0.06 12.60
CA THR A 113 9.36 0.26 12.81
C THR A 113 10.21 -0.27 11.66
N ASP A 114 9.66 -1.17 10.85
CA ASP A 114 10.34 -1.92 9.80
C ASP A 114 9.56 -1.95 8.47
N TYR A 115 8.60 -1.03 8.29
CA TYR A 115 7.87 -0.92 7.03
C TYR A 115 8.81 -0.48 5.90
N GLN A 116 8.71 -1.18 4.78
CA GLN A 116 9.31 -0.81 3.51
C GLN A 116 8.25 -0.88 2.42
N ALA A 117 8.18 0.18 1.62
CA ALA A 117 7.30 0.18 0.45
C ALA A 117 7.68 -0.94 -0.53
N PRO A 118 6.73 -1.47 -1.30
CA PRO A 118 7.02 -2.47 -2.32
C PRO A 118 8.15 -2.04 -3.25
N ARG A 119 9.03 -2.99 -3.60
CA ARG A 119 10.15 -2.75 -4.49
C ARG A 119 10.02 -3.56 -5.76
N PHE A 120 10.26 -2.90 -6.89
CA PHE A 120 10.36 -3.54 -8.18
C PHE A 120 11.78 -4.07 -8.41
N ALA A 121 11.90 -5.08 -9.27
CA ALA A 121 13.19 -5.54 -9.82
C ALA A 121 13.05 -5.84 -11.31
N LEU A 122 14.12 -5.61 -12.05
CA LEU A 122 14.22 -5.92 -13.49
C LEU A 122 15.23 -7.04 -13.70
N SER A 123 14.78 -8.15 -14.26
CA SER A 123 15.64 -9.29 -14.57
C SER A 123 16.48 -9.11 -15.84
N ARG A 124 16.04 -8.23 -16.74
CA ARG A 124 16.69 -7.95 -18.04
C ARG A 124 16.41 -6.51 -18.48
N PRO A 125 17.23 -5.93 -19.40
CA PRO A 125 16.96 -4.61 -19.93
C PRO A 125 15.64 -4.58 -20.72
N LEU A 126 14.94 -3.46 -20.67
CA LEU A 126 13.72 -3.25 -21.45
C LEU A 126 14.05 -2.81 -22.88
N VAL A 127 14.79 -3.64 -23.61
CA VAL A 127 15.16 -3.44 -25.01
C VAL A 127 14.48 -4.51 -25.86
N TYR A 128 13.78 -4.09 -26.91
CA TYR A 128 12.98 -4.98 -27.76
C TYR A 128 13.28 -4.71 -29.25
N PRO A 129 13.29 -5.77 -30.09
CA PRO A 129 13.43 -5.59 -31.53
C PRO A 129 12.23 -4.88 -32.14
N LEU A 130 12.50 -4.12 -33.19
CA LEU A 130 11.45 -3.46 -33.99
C LEU A 130 10.38 -4.47 -34.44
N GLY A 131 9.12 -4.12 -34.29
CA GLY A 131 7.98 -4.94 -34.73
C GLY A 131 7.61 -6.08 -33.80
N GLN A 132 8.38 -6.38 -32.75
CA GLN A 132 8.05 -7.42 -31.77
C GLN A 132 7.07 -6.91 -30.72
N THR A 133 6.32 -7.86 -30.13
CA THR A 133 5.46 -7.56 -28.96
C THR A 133 6.32 -7.24 -27.76
N VAL A 134 6.01 -6.14 -27.08
CA VAL A 134 6.70 -5.73 -25.85
C VAL A 134 6.04 -6.43 -24.65
N THR A 135 6.77 -7.31 -24.00
CA THR A 135 6.32 -8.09 -22.83
C THR A 135 7.04 -7.59 -21.57
N LEU A 136 6.53 -6.50 -20.97
CA LEU A 136 7.18 -5.85 -19.82
C LEU A 136 7.14 -6.74 -18.57
N LEU A 137 5.98 -7.36 -18.31
CA LEU A 137 5.74 -8.13 -17.08
C LEU A 137 6.60 -9.42 -16.99
N ASP A 138 7.14 -9.90 -18.12
CA ASP A 138 8.06 -11.05 -18.11
C ASP A 138 9.46 -10.69 -17.56
N ARG A 139 9.75 -9.40 -17.43
CA ARG A 139 11.05 -8.88 -16.98
C ARG A 139 10.97 -8.09 -15.67
N LEU A 140 9.75 -7.74 -15.24
CA LEU A 140 9.49 -6.91 -14.08
C LEU A 140 8.86 -7.77 -12.98
N THR A 141 9.48 -7.73 -11.81
CA THR A 141 8.95 -8.36 -10.60
C THR A 141 8.75 -7.31 -9.51
N ALA A 142 7.96 -7.63 -8.50
CA ALA A 142 7.78 -6.78 -7.34
C ALA A 142 7.67 -7.63 -6.07
N SER A 143 8.23 -7.13 -4.98
CA SER A 143 8.16 -7.76 -3.66
C SER A 143 7.70 -6.77 -2.60
N ASP A 144 7.00 -7.29 -1.60
CA ASP A 144 6.52 -6.58 -0.42
C ASP A 144 6.98 -7.30 0.85
N VAL A 145 7.20 -6.57 1.92
CA VAL A 145 7.71 -7.13 3.17
C VAL A 145 6.71 -8.10 3.83
N LEU A 146 5.40 -7.90 3.62
CA LEU A 146 4.34 -8.76 4.17
C LEU A 146 3.91 -9.87 3.22
N ASP A 147 3.69 -9.49 1.96
CA ASP A 147 3.07 -10.38 0.97
C ASP A 147 4.09 -11.16 0.14
N GLY A 148 5.39 -10.87 0.32
CA GLY A 148 6.47 -11.50 -0.43
C GLY A 148 6.43 -11.13 -1.91
N ASP A 149 6.31 -12.12 -2.79
CA ASP A 149 6.21 -11.89 -4.25
C ASP A 149 4.81 -11.43 -4.64
N ILE A 150 4.71 -10.16 -5.04
CA ILE A 150 3.49 -9.51 -5.53
C ILE A 150 3.54 -9.20 -7.02
N SER A 151 4.45 -9.83 -7.77
CA SER A 151 4.66 -9.56 -9.22
C SER A 151 3.38 -9.68 -10.05
N LYS A 152 2.45 -10.57 -9.65
CA LYS A 152 1.17 -10.78 -10.34
C LYS A 152 0.20 -9.60 -10.23
N THR A 153 0.44 -8.68 -9.29
CA THR A 153 -0.40 -7.49 -9.09
C THR A 153 0.12 -6.27 -9.84
N ILE A 154 1.29 -6.39 -10.51
CA ILE A 154 1.86 -5.30 -11.31
C ILE A 154 0.91 -4.95 -12.46
N ARG A 155 0.66 -3.65 -12.61
CA ARG A 155 -0.13 -3.08 -13.70
C ARG A 155 0.67 -2.02 -14.45
N ILE A 156 0.49 -1.98 -15.77
CA ILE A 156 1.00 -0.88 -16.59
C ILE A 156 -0.09 0.18 -16.66
N THR A 157 0.14 1.32 -16.04
CA THR A 157 -0.84 2.41 -15.91
C THR A 157 -0.72 3.45 -17.03
N SER A 158 0.47 3.55 -17.66
CA SER A 158 0.72 4.45 -18.78
C SER A 158 1.82 3.88 -19.68
N GLN A 159 1.65 4.02 -21.00
CA GLN A 159 2.67 3.72 -21.99
C GLN A 159 2.44 4.50 -23.28
N ASN A 160 3.54 4.86 -23.96
CA ASN A 160 3.51 5.51 -25.27
C ASN A 160 4.31 4.74 -26.34
N ILE A 161 4.47 3.43 -26.15
CA ILE A 161 5.31 2.57 -27.01
C ILE A 161 4.72 2.49 -28.41
N VAL A 162 5.56 2.76 -29.41
CA VAL A 162 5.31 2.50 -30.83
C VAL A 162 6.31 1.48 -31.31
N ASN A 163 5.94 0.19 -31.30
CA ASN A 163 6.84 -0.91 -31.62
C ASN A 163 7.25 -0.99 -33.11
N SER A 164 6.62 -0.20 -33.97
CA SER A 164 6.95 -0.06 -35.38
C SER A 164 7.97 1.04 -35.68
N GLN A 165 8.47 1.75 -34.66
CA GLN A 165 9.43 2.82 -34.78
C GLN A 165 10.58 2.63 -33.77
N PRO A 166 11.85 2.71 -34.18
CA PRO A 166 12.98 2.72 -33.26
C PRO A 166 12.93 3.97 -32.38
N GLY A 167 13.27 3.83 -31.11
CA GLY A 167 13.28 4.97 -30.19
C GLY A 167 13.25 4.56 -28.73
N VAL A 168 13.21 5.57 -27.85
CA VAL A 168 13.07 5.42 -26.40
C VAL A 168 11.67 5.87 -25.97
N TYR A 169 10.97 5.00 -25.28
CA TYR A 169 9.59 5.18 -24.88
C TYR A 169 9.46 5.15 -23.36
N ASN A 170 8.44 5.82 -22.86
CA ASN A 170 8.13 5.85 -21.43
C ASN A 170 7.01 4.86 -21.11
N VAL A 171 7.15 4.18 -19.99
CA VAL A 171 6.15 3.28 -19.41
C VAL A 171 6.07 3.55 -17.93
N THR A 172 4.91 3.41 -17.36
CA THR A 172 4.70 3.50 -15.92
C THR A 172 4.11 2.19 -15.41
N ALA A 173 4.83 1.54 -14.51
CA ALA A 173 4.35 0.38 -13.76
C ALA A 173 3.84 0.82 -12.40
N GLN A 174 2.84 0.11 -11.89
CA GLN A 174 2.28 0.31 -10.56
C GLN A 174 2.09 -1.03 -9.87
N VAL A 175 2.34 -1.08 -8.59
CA VAL A 175 2.01 -2.21 -7.71
C VAL A 175 1.32 -1.70 -6.46
N ASP A 176 0.34 -2.46 -5.97
CA ASP A 176 -0.40 -2.12 -4.75
C ASP A 176 0.11 -2.98 -3.59
N SER A 177 0.24 -2.37 -2.42
CA SER A 177 0.50 -3.03 -1.13
C SER A 177 -0.77 -3.03 -0.28
N ARG A 178 -0.89 -4.00 0.64
CA ARG A 178 -1.99 -4.02 1.62
C ARG A 178 -1.90 -2.92 2.66
N LEU A 179 -0.69 -2.48 3.00
CA LEU A 179 -0.45 -1.53 4.09
C LEU A 179 -0.09 -0.14 3.61
N GLY A 180 0.50 -0.01 2.42
CA GLY A 180 0.99 1.25 1.92
C GLY A 180 0.18 1.81 0.76
N GLU A 181 0.56 2.99 0.33
CA GLU A 181 0.07 3.54 -0.92
C GLU A 181 0.65 2.79 -2.12
N PRO A 182 -0.04 2.82 -3.28
CA PRO A 182 0.48 2.23 -4.50
C PRO A 182 1.85 2.79 -4.87
N VAL A 183 2.81 1.91 -5.16
CA VAL A 183 4.13 2.32 -5.64
C VAL A 183 4.10 2.42 -7.16
N VAL A 184 4.53 3.56 -7.67
CA VAL A 184 4.56 3.89 -9.10
C VAL A 184 6.01 4.01 -9.56
N LEU A 185 6.38 3.25 -10.61
CA LEU A 185 7.72 3.26 -11.18
C LEU A 185 7.66 3.63 -12.66
N PRO A 186 8.15 4.81 -13.06
CA PRO A 186 8.38 5.12 -14.47
C PRO A 186 9.63 4.39 -14.98
N LEU A 187 9.56 3.90 -16.21
CA LEU A 187 10.62 3.10 -16.86
C LEU A 187 10.87 3.56 -18.28
N LYS A 188 12.09 3.30 -18.79
CA LYS A 188 12.47 3.50 -20.18
C LYS A 188 12.45 2.18 -20.93
N VAL A 189 11.83 2.18 -22.12
CA VAL A 189 11.78 1.05 -23.04
C VAL A 189 12.46 1.47 -24.34
N VAL A 190 13.37 0.66 -24.84
CA VAL A 190 14.07 0.91 -26.10
C VAL A 190 13.54 -0.04 -27.17
N ILE A 191 13.14 0.52 -28.33
CA ILE A 191 12.86 -0.25 -29.55
C ILE A 191 14.03 -0.04 -30.48
N THR A 192 14.69 -1.12 -30.89
CA THR A 192 15.90 -1.09 -31.74
C THR A 192 15.73 -1.89 -33.00
N THR A 193 16.43 -1.48 -34.07
CA THR A 193 16.50 -2.22 -35.33
C THR A 193 17.63 -3.26 -35.36
N GLY A 194 18.54 -3.20 -34.38
CA GLY A 194 19.70 -4.08 -34.26
C GLY A 194 19.53 -5.14 -33.17
N GLU A 195 20.68 -5.63 -32.72
CA GLU A 195 20.75 -6.56 -31.60
C GLU A 195 20.17 -5.92 -30.33
N THR A 196 19.54 -6.73 -29.49
CA THR A 196 18.82 -6.25 -28.33
C THR A 196 19.67 -6.18 -27.08
N GLN A 197 20.80 -6.85 -27.05
CA GLN A 197 21.60 -6.91 -25.82
C GLN A 197 23.10 -7.07 -26.16
N LEU A 198 23.79 -5.94 -26.34
CA LEU A 198 25.23 -5.89 -26.45
C LEU A 198 25.93 -5.44 -25.16
N ILE A 199 25.21 -4.71 -24.29
CA ILE A 199 25.72 -4.23 -23.01
C ILE A 199 24.97 -4.99 -21.90
N TRP A 200 25.72 -5.69 -21.07
CA TRP A 200 25.24 -6.36 -19.90
C TRP A 200 25.58 -5.53 -18.69
N LEU A 201 24.56 -5.24 -17.85
CA LEU A 201 24.73 -4.57 -16.59
C LEU A 201 24.57 -5.58 -15.45
N LYS A 202 25.19 -5.30 -14.31
CA LYS A 202 25.02 -6.10 -13.08
C LYS A 202 23.56 -6.09 -12.62
N ASP A 203 22.93 -4.90 -12.74
CA ASP A 203 21.53 -4.67 -12.40
C ASP A 203 20.90 -3.72 -13.42
N TYR A 204 19.58 -3.78 -13.60
CA TYR A 204 18.82 -2.88 -14.49
C TYR A 204 17.87 -1.95 -13.71
N LEU A 205 17.70 -2.19 -12.43
CA LEU A 205 16.96 -1.36 -11.49
C LEU A 205 17.61 -1.47 -10.13
N ILE A 206 17.96 -0.33 -9.54
CA ILE A 206 18.54 -0.26 -8.20
C ILE A 206 17.87 0.80 -7.35
N TYR A 207 17.95 0.65 -6.04
CA TYR A 207 17.51 1.61 -5.04
C TYR A 207 18.72 2.13 -4.27
N LEU A 208 18.80 3.44 -4.12
CA LEU A 208 19.87 4.13 -3.38
C LEU A 208 19.24 4.99 -2.28
N SER A 209 19.82 4.94 -1.10
CA SER A 209 19.47 5.91 -0.07
C SER A 209 19.95 7.30 -0.46
N GLN A 210 19.21 8.33 -0.08
CA GLN A 210 19.59 9.72 -0.33
C GLN A 210 21.01 10.00 0.18
N GLY A 211 21.83 10.61 -0.66
CA GLY A 211 23.22 10.92 -0.37
C GLY A 211 24.20 9.75 -0.50
N ALA A 212 23.77 8.56 -0.90
CA ALA A 212 24.64 7.43 -1.15
C ALA A 212 25.61 7.71 -2.30
N SER A 213 26.82 7.12 -2.25
CA SER A 213 27.75 7.15 -3.38
C SER A 213 27.23 6.29 -4.53
N PHE A 214 27.37 6.78 -5.75
CA PHE A 214 26.98 6.07 -6.97
C PHE A 214 28.11 6.14 -7.99
N ASP A 215 28.45 5.01 -8.62
CA ASP A 215 29.41 4.91 -9.71
C ASP A 215 28.74 4.18 -10.89
N ALA A 216 28.27 4.94 -11.87
CA ALA A 216 27.57 4.42 -13.02
C ALA A 216 28.44 3.44 -13.84
N ALA A 217 29.74 3.70 -14.02
CA ALA A 217 30.63 2.85 -14.78
C ALA A 217 30.82 1.47 -14.13
N GLY A 218 30.76 1.41 -12.80
CA GLY A 218 30.87 0.18 -12.02
C GLY A 218 29.74 -0.83 -12.26
N TYR A 219 28.63 -0.43 -12.89
CA TYR A 219 27.49 -1.32 -13.22
C TYR A 219 27.67 -2.07 -14.55
N ILE A 220 28.66 -1.72 -15.38
CA ILE A 220 28.94 -2.48 -16.59
C ILE A 220 29.52 -3.84 -16.19
N ASP A 221 28.83 -4.92 -16.57
CA ASP A 221 29.31 -6.29 -16.38
C ASP A 221 30.15 -6.75 -17.57
N SER A 222 29.55 -6.70 -18.77
CA SER A 222 30.26 -7.08 -20.01
C SER A 222 29.65 -6.36 -21.21
N VAL A 223 30.46 -6.28 -22.28
CA VAL A 223 30.06 -5.73 -23.58
C VAL A 223 30.48 -6.67 -24.67
N VAL A 224 29.54 -7.04 -25.54
CA VAL A 224 29.74 -8.01 -26.61
C VAL A 224 29.32 -7.38 -27.94
N ALA A 225 30.18 -7.41 -28.94
CA ALA A 225 29.82 -6.95 -30.28
C ALA A 225 28.87 -7.93 -31.00
N PRO A 226 28.18 -7.53 -32.09
CA PRO A 226 27.28 -8.42 -32.83
C PRO A 226 27.96 -9.68 -33.41
N ASP A 227 29.27 -9.66 -33.61
CA ASP A 227 30.06 -10.80 -34.06
C ASP A 227 30.49 -11.75 -32.91
N GLY A 228 30.08 -11.46 -31.69
CA GLY A 228 30.40 -12.22 -30.47
C GLY A 228 31.76 -11.86 -29.85
N SER A 229 32.51 -10.91 -30.38
CA SER A 229 33.76 -10.44 -29.78
C SER A 229 33.49 -9.58 -28.54
N THR A 230 34.36 -9.67 -27.51
CA THR A 230 34.27 -8.84 -26.32
C THR A 230 34.83 -7.45 -26.61
N LEU A 231 34.06 -6.43 -26.24
CA LEU A 231 34.45 -5.03 -26.26
C LEU A 231 34.89 -4.57 -24.87
N ALA A 232 35.83 -3.61 -24.84
CA ALA A 232 36.23 -3.01 -23.58
C ALA A 232 35.09 -2.12 -22.99
N ALA A 233 34.88 -2.15 -21.68
CA ALA A 233 33.91 -1.30 -21.02
C ALA A 233 34.16 0.21 -21.27
N SER A 234 35.41 0.61 -21.52
CA SER A 234 35.78 1.98 -21.85
C SER A 234 35.22 2.48 -23.20
N GLN A 235 34.70 1.57 -24.06
CA GLN A 235 34.01 1.93 -25.30
C GLN A 235 32.54 2.31 -25.10
N VAL A 236 32.02 2.09 -23.92
CA VAL A 236 30.63 2.48 -23.55
C VAL A 236 30.63 3.94 -23.13
N SER A 237 29.83 4.73 -23.81
CA SER A 237 29.48 6.08 -23.34
C SER A 237 28.43 5.97 -22.26
N VAL A 238 28.67 6.57 -21.11
CA VAL A 238 27.77 6.60 -19.97
C VAL A 238 27.20 8.00 -19.82
N ASP A 239 25.89 8.12 -19.90
CA ASP A 239 25.11 9.34 -19.59
C ASP A 239 24.52 9.18 -18.20
N ASP A 240 25.12 9.83 -17.22
CA ASP A 240 24.76 9.71 -15.80
C ASP A 240 24.15 11.02 -15.26
N PRO A 241 22.82 11.12 -15.21
CA PRO A 241 22.11 12.26 -14.64
C PRO A 241 21.80 12.10 -13.14
N VAL A 242 22.29 11.04 -12.46
CA VAL A 242 21.90 10.71 -11.09
C VAL A 242 22.35 11.78 -10.11
N ASN A 243 21.41 12.35 -9.38
CA ASN A 243 21.67 13.20 -8.24
C ASN A 243 21.19 12.50 -6.97
N THR A 244 22.09 11.84 -6.28
CA THR A 244 21.76 11.08 -5.05
C THR A 244 21.28 11.94 -3.89
N SER A 245 21.50 13.27 -3.95
CA SER A 245 21.01 14.19 -2.91
C SER A 245 19.50 14.50 -3.04
N VAL A 246 18.87 14.14 -4.17
CA VAL A 246 17.47 14.43 -4.45
C VAL A 246 16.72 13.13 -4.69
N PRO A 247 15.69 12.81 -3.88
CA PRO A 247 14.84 11.65 -4.14
C PRO A 247 14.17 11.74 -5.51
N GLY A 248 14.08 10.61 -6.20
CA GLY A 248 13.48 10.54 -7.53
C GLY A 248 13.91 9.33 -8.33
N VAL A 249 13.42 9.23 -9.57
CA VAL A 249 13.78 8.16 -10.50
C VAL A 249 14.67 8.72 -11.60
N TYR A 250 15.87 8.17 -11.74
CA TYR A 250 16.88 8.57 -12.72
C TYR A 250 17.15 7.43 -13.70
N TYR A 251 17.64 7.77 -14.89
CA TYR A 251 17.95 6.80 -15.93
C TYR A 251 19.37 7.02 -16.43
N VAL A 252 20.25 6.11 -16.08
CA VAL A 252 21.62 6.12 -16.62
C VAL A 252 21.61 5.41 -17.96
N GLY A 253 22.04 6.11 -18.99
CA GLY A 253 22.13 5.60 -20.36
C GLY A 253 23.52 5.03 -20.64
N TYR A 254 23.59 3.78 -21.07
CA TYR A 254 24.82 3.14 -21.51
C TYR A 254 24.71 2.90 -23.01
N THR A 255 25.60 3.49 -23.78
CA THR A 255 25.59 3.41 -25.26
C THR A 255 26.92 2.93 -25.80
N VAL A 256 26.90 1.93 -26.69
CA VAL A 256 28.04 1.47 -27.44
C VAL A 256 27.76 1.56 -28.93
N ALA A 257 28.74 2.01 -29.70
CA ALA A 257 28.69 2.01 -31.16
C ALA A 257 29.41 0.76 -31.68
N ALA A 258 28.70 -0.06 -32.45
CA ALA A 258 29.24 -1.23 -33.10
C ALA A 258 28.65 -1.40 -34.50
N GLN A 259 29.47 -1.73 -35.49
CA GLN A 259 29.06 -1.95 -36.89
C GLN A 259 28.20 -0.81 -37.48
N GLY A 260 28.52 0.45 -37.12
CA GLY A 260 27.81 1.63 -37.62
C GLY A 260 26.43 1.89 -36.97
N GLN A 261 26.06 1.14 -35.94
CA GLN A 261 24.83 1.33 -35.18
C GLN A 261 25.11 1.65 -33.69
N SER A 262 24.21 2.35 -33.04
CA SER A 262 24.27 2.64 -31.60
C SER A 262 23.31 1.75 -30.85
N TYR A 263 23.78 1.14 -29.77
CA TYR A 263 23.03 0.26 -28.90
C TYR A 263 22.98 0.87 -27.52
N THR A 264 21.77 1.08 -27.01
CA THR A 264 21.57 1.75 -25.73
C THR A 264 20.75 0.87 -24.79
N VAL A 265 21.21 0.78 -23.54
CA VAL A 265 20.44 0.20 -22.43
C VAL A 265 20.36 1.21 -21.30
N TYR A 266 19.34 1.08 -20.45
CA TYR A 266 19.16 1.95 -19.28
C TYR A 266 19.24 1.15 -17.99
N LEU A 267 19.97 1.71 -17.01
CA LEU A 267 19.81 1.40 -15.60
C LEU A 267 18.83 2.40 -15.00
N THR A 268 17.77 1.92 -14.39
CA THR A 268 16.86 2.75 -13.60
C THR A 268 17.38 2.85 -12.18
N VAL A 269 17.57 4.06 -11.67
CA VAL A 269 18.06 4.34 -10.32
C VAL A 269 16.97 5.08 -9.56
N VAL A 270 16.51 4.49 -8.49
CA VAL A 270 15.54 5.09 -7.56
C VAL A 270 16.32 5.60 -6.35
N VAL A 271 16.26 6.90 -6.09
CA VAL A 271 16.83 7.54 -4.89
C VAL A 271 15.70 7.76 -3.90
N GLU A 272 15.82 7.20 -2.68
CA GLU A 272 14.81 7.24 -1.62
C GLU A 272 15.39 7.65 -0.25
#